data_48b5cace3a74afb39b7cda5f929c8fab
#
_entry.id   48b5cace3a74afb39b7cda5f929c8fab
#
_cell.length_a   1.000
_cell.length_b   1.000
_cell.length_c   1.000
_cell.angle_alpha   90.00
_cell.angle_beta   90.00
_cell.angle_gamma   90.00
#
_symmetry.space_group_name_H-M   'P 1'
#
loop_
_entity.id
_entity.type
_entity.pdbx_description
1 polymer ?
#
loop_
_entity_poly.entity_id
_entity_poly.type
_entity_poly.pdbx_seq_one_letter_code
_entity_poly.pdbx_strand_id
1 'polypeptide(L)'
;MPAPLPQQVLAPLTPAAIFLVVTIDPGGEQAVHDGLGDIAGLVRAIGFRDPSKHLSVVTSIGSAAWDRLFSGPRPAQLHPFIALDGGRHRAPSTPGDLLFHICAETMDVCFELAMRIVAAMGPVTVVDETHGFKFFDNRDLLGFVDGTENPDGPLADSATQIGVEDPDFAGGCYVHVQKYLHDMTAWNALSTEEQERVIGRTKLDDIELDDAAKPANSHLALNVIDDDEGNELKIVRHNMPFGQIGRGEFGTYFIGYSRSAAVTERMLSNMFIGSPPGTTDHILEFSTAITGSMFFTPTQDFLDDPPPLPVRSSDRPTGSLAIGSLKGQPQ
;
A
#
# COMPACT_ATOMS: atom_id res chain seq x y z
N MET A 1 -23.82 0.46 -16.88
CA MET A 1 -23.20 -0.62 -16.08
C MET A 1 -23.44 -0.29 -14.62
N PRO A 2 -23.55 -1.24 -13.68
CA PRO A 2 -23.55 -0.93 -12.26
C PRO A 2 -22.28 -0.16 -11.91
N ALA A 3 -22.32 0.64 -10.83
CA ALA A 3 -21.11 1.29 -10.33
C ALA A 3 -20.09 0.22 -9.90
N PRO A 4 -18.81 0.43 -10.14
CA PRO A 4 -17.78 -0.51 -9.69
C PRO A 4 -17.84 -0.65 -8.17
N LEU A 5 -17.52 -1.85 -7.66
CA LEU A 5 -17.51 -2.15 -6.23
C LEU A 5 -16.09 -2.00 -5.68
N PRO A 6 -15.75 -0.88 -4.99
CA PRO A 6 -14.44 -0.72 -4.38
C PRO A 6 -14.17 -1.80 -3.33
N GLN A 7 -12.90 -2.19 -3.15
CA GLN A 7 -12.50 -2.98 -2.00
C GLN A 7 -12.70 -2.18 -0.70
N GLN A 8 -12.67 -2.85 0.45
CA GLN A 8 -12.97 -2.24 1.76
C GLN A 8 -11.80 -1.38 2.29
N VAL A 9 -11.25 -0.51 1.45
CA VAL A 9 -10.15 0.41 1.82
C VAL A 9 -10.57 1.36 2.94
N LEU A 10 -11.83 1.79 2.94
CA LEU A 10 -12.38 2.73 3.93
C LEU A 10 -13.08 2.03 5.11
N ALA A 11 -12.83 0.73 5.31
CA ALA A 11 -13.33 0.04 6.50
C ALA A 11 -12.73 0.65 7.78
N PRO A 12 -13.46 0.65 8.91
CA PRO A 12 -12.92 1.11 10.18
C PRO A 12 -11.63 0.37 10.56
N LEU A 13 -10.70 1.10 11.20
CA LEU A 13 -9.47 0.53 11.72
C LEU A 13 -9.77 -0.55 12.76
N THR A 14 -9.11 -1.69 12.63
CA THR A 14 -9.22 -2.82 13.56
C THR A 14 -7.99 -2.91 14.47
N PRO A 15 -8.09 -3.58 15.63
CA PRO A 15 -6.97 -3.72 16.56
C PRO A 15 -5.79 -4.55 16.04
N ALA A 16 -5.99 -5.40 15.04
CA ALA A 16 -4.95 -6.26 14.47
C ALA A 16 -4.91 -6.15 12.96
N ALA A 17 -3.70 -6.14 12.38
CA ALA A 17 -3.51 -6.28 10.95
C ALA A 17 -2.26 -7.11 10.63
N ILE A 18 -2.27 -7.76 9.47
CA ILE A 18 -1.08 -8.31 8.83
C ILE A 18 -0.87 -7.61 7.50
N PHE A 19 0.29 -7.01 7.33
CA PHE A 19 0.78 -6.49 6.06
C PHE A 19 1.68 -7.56 5.44
N LEU A 20 1.22 -8.16 4.35
CA LEU A 20 1.89 -9.28 3.71
C LEU A 20 2.25 -8.90 2.28
N VAL A 21 3.54 -8.84 1.97
CA VAL A 21 4.04 -8.59 0.62
C VAL A 21 4.68 -9.84 0.08
N VAL A 22 4.27 -10.25 -1.12
CA VAL A 22 4.81 -11.43 -1.77
C VAL A 22 5.32 -11.12 -3.17
N THR A 23 6.27 -11.93 -3.65
CA THR A 23 6.67 -12.00 -5.05
C THR A 23 6.23 -13.32 -5.66
N ILE A 24 5.86 -13.29 -6.94
CA ILE A 24 5.43 -14.47 -7.70
C ILE A 24 6.67 -15.19 -8.21
N ASP A 25 6.85 -16.44 -7.81
CA ASP A 25 7.95 -17.28 -8.28
C ASP A 25 7.80 -17.57 -9.77
N PRO A 26 8.89 -17.85 -10.49
CA PRO A 26 8.84 -18.14 -11.91
C PRO A 26 7.85 -19.28 -12.25
N GLY A 27 6.86 -18.97 -13.09
CA GLY A 27 5.81 -19.91 -13.50
C GLY A 27 4.59 -19.96 -12.56
N GLY A 28 4.56 -19.12 -11.52
CA GLY A 28 3.43 -19.02 -10.57
C GLY A 28 2.24 -18.19 -11.06
N GLU A 29 2.35 -17.53 -12.22
CA GLU A 29 1.37 -16.55 -12.69
C GLU A 29 -0.06 -17.13 -12.79
N GLN A 30 -0.20 -18.37 -13.30
CA GLN A 30 -1.52 -18.99 -13.42
C GLN A 30 -2.16 -19.27 -12.06
N ALA A 31 -1.38 -19.83 -11.12
CA ALA A 31 -1.88 -20.14 -9.79
C ALA A 31 -2.29 -18.87 -9.02
N VAL A 32 -1.47 -17.81 -9.14
CA VAL A 32 -1.79 -16.51 -8.54
C VAL A 32 -3.04 -15.90 -9.17
N HIS A 33 -3.14 -15.90 -10.50
CA HIS A 33 -4.30 -15.39 -11.21
C HIS A 33 -5.60 -16.07 -10.76
N ASP A 34 -5.59 -17.41 -10.67
CA ASP A 34 -6.75 -18.19 -10.22
C ASP A 34 -7.04 -17.92 -8.72
N GLY A 35 -5.98 -17.82 -7.90
CA GLY A 35 -6.10 -17.55 -6.46
C GLY A 35 -6.66 -16.18 -6.12
N LEU A 36 -6.48 -15.17 -6.99
CA LEU A 36 -7.07 -13.84 -6.78
C LEU A 36 -8.60 -13.90 -6.70
N GLY A 37 -9.25 -14.69 -7.56
CA GLY A 37 -10.70 -14.89 -7.53
C GLY A 37 -11.22 -15.63 -6.29
N ASP A 38 -10.36 -16.39 -5.60
CA ASP A 38 -10.73 -17.15 -4.41
C ASP A 38 -10.73 -16.33 -3.12
N ILE A 39 -10.06 -15.18 -3.09
CA ILE A 39 -9.85 -14.37 -1.86
C ILE A 39 -11.15 -14.04 -1.15
N ALA A 40 -12.16 -13.53 -1.87
CA ALA A 40 -13.45 -13.20 -1.29
C ALA A 40 -14.14 -14.44 -0.67
N GLY A 41 -13.93 -15.61 -1.26
CA GLY A 41 -14.38 -16.90 -0.73
C GLY A 41 -13.70 -17.27 0.58
N LEU A 42 -12.38 -17.08 0.67
CA LEU A 42 -11.59 -17.34 1.88
C LEU A 42 -12.02 -16.43 3.03
N VAL A 43 -12.19 -15.12 2.78
CA VAL A 43 -12.67 -14.16 3.79
C VAL A 43 -14.03 -14.60 4.32
N ARG A 44 -14.98 -14.93 3.44
CA ARG A 44 -16.32 -15.41 3.85
C ARG A 44 -16.25 -16.71 4.66
N ALA A 45 -15.45 -17.67 4.24
CA ALA A 45 -15.34 -18.99 4.89
C ALA A 45 -14.74 -18.89 6.31
N ILE A 46 -13.79 -17.98 6.53
CA ILE A 46 -13.19 -17.77 7.85
C ILE A 46 -14.09 -16.86 8.70
N GLY A 47 -14.52 -15.73 8.15
CA GLY A 47 -15.35 -14.74 8.86
C GLY A 47 -16.73 -15.26 9.26
N PHE A 48 -17.26 -16.27 8.57
CA PHE A 48 -18.54 -16.93 8.94
C PHE A 48 -18.51 -17.55 10.34
N ARG A 49 -17.35 -17.98 10.83
CA ARG A 49 -17.23 -18.57 12.17
C ARG A 49 -17.51 -17.58 13.29
N ASP A 50 -17.07 -16.33 13.09
CA ASP A 50 -17.28 -15.23 14.04
C ASP A 50 -17.33 -13.89 13.29
N PRO A 51 -18.50 -13.45 12.83
CA PRO A 51 -18.66 -12.17 12.12
C PRO A 51 -18.24 -10.94 12.94
N SER A 52 -18.22 -11.05 14.28
CA SER A 52 -17.81 -9.95 15.17
C SER A 52 -16.32 -9.63 15.06
N LYS A 53 -15.54 -10.49 14.41
CA LYS A 53 -14.10 -10.26 14.16
C LYS A 53 -13.84 -9.27 13.03
N HIS A 54 -14.83 -8.89 12.25
CA HIS A 54 -14.75 -7.92 11.15
C HIS A 54 -13.56 -8.20 10.20
N LEU A 55 -13.33 -9.50 9.91
CA LEU A 55 -12.23 -9.93 9.06
C LEU A 55 -12.38 -9.37 7.64
N SER A 56 -11.36 -8.68 7.17
CA SER A 56 -11.29 -8.13 5.83
C SER A 56 -9.89 -8.24 5.25
N VAL A 57 -9.76 -8.10 3.94
CA VAL A 57 -8.48 -7.96 3.24
C VAL A 57 -8.63 -6.98 2.10
N VAL A 58 -7.63 -6.13 1.93
CA VAL A 58 -7.41 -5.32 0.72
C VAL A 58 -6.25 -5.94 -0.04
N THR A 59 -6.51 -6.32 -1.29
CA THR A 59 -5.55 -6.95 -2.19
C THR A 59 -5.08 -5.94 -3.22
N SER A 60 -3.77 -5.79 -3.34
CA SER A 60 -3.19 -4.82 -4.27
C SER A 60 -2.07 -5.47 -5.09
N ILE A 61 -1.89 -4.98 -6.32
CA ILE A 61 -1.05 -5.61 -7.34
C ILE A 61 0.04 -4.64 -7.75
N GLY A 62 1.29 -5.11 -7.69
CA GLY A 62 2.48 -4.34 -8.04
C GLY A 62 2.66 -4.18 -9.54
N SER A 63 3.40 -3.16 -9.90
CA SER A 63 3.66 -2.77 -11.29
C SER A 63 4.21 -3.89 -12.16
N ALA A 64 5.20 -4.64 -11.66
CA ALA A 64 5.81 -5.74 -12.40
C ALA A 64 4.90 -6.96 -12.53
N ALA A 65 4.04 -7.19 -11.54
CA ALA A 65 3.07 -8.29 -11.55
C ALA A 65 1.90 -8.01 -12.50
N TRP A 66 1.47 -6.75 -12.62
CA TRP A 66 0.33 -6.37 -13.45
C TRP A 66 0.43 -6.92 -14.87
N ASP A 67 1.56 -6.65 -15.53
CA ASP A 67 1.79 -7.05 -16.92
C ASP A 67 2.06 -8.57 -17.08
N ARG A 68 2.30 -9.28 -15.98
CA ARG A 68 2.46 -10.74 -15.94
C ARG A 68 1.13 -11.47 -15.71
N LEU A 69 0.20 -10.81 -15.01
CA LEU A 69 -1.07 -11.41 -14.58
C LEU A 69 -2.23 -11.06 -15.49
N PHE A 70 -2.23 -9.87 -16.13
CA PHE A 70 -3.39 -9.40 -16.84
C PHE A 70 -3.06 -8.94 -18.27
N SER A 71 -3.91 -9.34 -19.21
CA SER A 71 -3.96 -8.73 -20.53
C SER A 71 -4.90 -7.51 -20.50
N GLY A 72 -4.65 -6.52 -21.38
CA GLY A 72 -5.50 -5.33 -21.47
C GLY A 72 -4.87 -4.07 -20.89
N PRO A 73 -5.70 -3.09 -20.47
CA PRO A 73 -5.21 -1.82 -19.98
C PRO A 73 -4.48 -1.94 -18.64
N ARG A 74 -3.70 -0.92 -18.35
CA ARG A 74 -2.93 -0.80 -17.12
C ARG A 74 -3.28 0.52 -16.42
N PRO A 75 -3.38 0.56 -15.08
CA PRO A 75 -3.59 1.81 -14.36
C PRO A 75 -2.53 2.86 -14.71
N ALA A 76 -2.98 4.05 -15.06
CA ALA A 76 -2.14 5.07 -15.71
C ALA A 76 -0.91 5.49 -14.90
N GLN A 77 -1.01 5.50 -13.56
CA GLN A 77 0.08 5.89 -12.67
C GLN A 77 0.75 4.69 -11.96
N LEU A 78 0.45 3.44 -12.37
CA LEU A 78 1.08 2.27 -11.77
C LEU A 78 2.51 2.08 -12.28
N HIS A 79 3.49 2.25 -11.43
CA HIS A 79 4.92 2.04 -11.70
C HIS A 79 5.64 1.49 -10.45
N PRO A 80 6.90 1.03 -10.53
CA PRO A 80 7.65 0.66 -9.35
C PRO A 80 7.81 1.86 -8.39
N PHE A 81 7.87 1.59 -7.09
CA PHE A 81 8.16 2.65 -6.11
C PHE A 81 9.43 3.42 -6.50
N ILE A 82 9.36 4.74 -6.48
CA ILE A 82 10.49 5.61 -6.81
C ILE A 82 11.36 5.77 -5.56
N ALA A 83 12.56 5.19 -5.59
CA ALA A 83 13.51 5.36 -4.50
C ALA A 83 13.92 6.83 -4.36
N LEU A 84 13.94 7.34 -3.13
CA LEU A 84 14.33 8.71 -2.83
C LEU A 84 15.68 8.74 -2.11
N ASP A 85 16.56 9.62 -2.55
CA ASP A 85 17.89 9.82 -1.93
C ASP A 85 18.08 11.32 -1.61
N GLY A 86 17.81 11.69 -0.38
CA GLY A 86 18.04 13.03 0.16
C GLY A 86 19.47 13.22 0.71
N GLY A 87 20.37 12.28 0.44
CA GLY A 87 21.75 12.28 0.95
C GLY A 87 21.83 11.72 2.37
N ARG A 88 21.19 12.35 3.32
CA ARG A 88 21.15 11.93 4.74
C ARG A 88 20.11 10.84 4.98
N HIS A 89 18.91 11.00 4.42
CA HIS A 89 17.79 10.08 4.57
C HIS A 89 17.41 9.49 3.22
N ARG A 90 17.03 8.22 3.21
CA ARG A 90 16.73 7.47 1.99
C ARG A 90 15.45 6.67 2.17
N ALA A 91 14.63 6.63 1.12
CA ALA A 91 13.53 5.68 0.96
C ALA A 91 13.94 4.64 -0.09
N PRO A 92 14.16 3.38 0.28
CA PRO A 92 14.49 2.34 -0.69
C PRO A 92 13.28 1.95 -1.52
N SER A 93 13.51 1.42 -2.74
CA SER A 93 12.52 0.66 -3.48
C SER A 93 12.74 -0.82 -3.24
N THR A 94 11.71 -1.52 -2.76
CA THR A 94 11.78 -2.95 -2.45
C THR A 94 10.83 -3.77 -3.32
N PRO A 95 11.15 -5.04 -3.61
CA PRO A 95 10.29 -5.91 -4.41
C PRO A 95 8.92 -6.13 -3.78
N GLY A 96 7.89 -6.25 -4.62
CA GLY A 96 6.54 -6.65 -4.22
C GLY A 96 5.67 -6.84 -5.46
N ASP A 97 5.14 -8.05 -5.63
CA ASP A 97 4.21 -8.36 -6.72
C ASP A 97 2.76 -8.24 -6.25
N LEU A 98 2.49 -8.68 -5.01
CA LEU A 98 1.17 -8.54 -4.37
C LEU A 98 1.33 -8.02 -2.94
N LEU A 99 0.37 -7.21 -2.52
CA LEU A 99 0.19 -6.78 -1.14
C LEU A 99 -1.19 -7.26 -0.64
N PHE A 100 -1.21 -7.88 0.53
CA PHE A 100 -2.43 -8.19 1.26
C PHE A 100 -2.41 -7.42 2.58
N HIS A 101 -3.31 -6.44 2.72
CA HIS A 101 -3.57 -5.74 3.96
C HIS A 101 -4.76 -6.43 4.64
N ILE A 102 -4.47 -7.31 5.58
CA ILE A 102 -5.44 -8.15 6.28
C ILE A 102 -5.76 -7.52 7.63
N CYS A 103 -7.03 -7.29 7.93
CA CYS A 103 -7.49 -6.58 9.11
C CYS A 103 -8.55 -7.39 9.88
N ALA A 104 -8.48 -7.37 11.21
CA ALA A 104 -9.51 -7.97 12.07
C ALA A 104 -9.46 -7.46 13.51
N GLU A 105 -10.48 -7.79 14.31
CA GLU A 105 -10.50 -7.54 15.76
C GLU A 105 -9.42 -8.31 16.52
N THR A 106 -8.95 -9.44 15.97
CA THR A 106 -7.93 -10.28 16.62
C THR A 106 -6.96 -10.88 15.61
N MET A 107 -5.71 -11.05 16.05
CA MET A 107 -4.60 -11.52 15.19
C MET A 107 -4.79 -12.97 14.70
N ASP A 108 -5.47 -13.83 15.45
CA ASP A 108 -5.68 -15.23 15.09
C ASP A 108 -6.41 -15.42 13.75
N VAL A 109 -7.45 -14.61 13.49
CA VAL A 109 -8.18 -14.68 12.21
C VAL A 109 -7.42 -14.00 11.07
N CYS A 110 -6.62 -12.94 11.36
CA CYS A 110 -5.69 -12.39 10.37
C CYS A 110 -4.67 -13.44 9.94
N PHE A 111 -4.11 -14.17 10.90
CA PHE A 111 -3.09 -15.19 10.65
C PHE A 111 -3.66 -16.38 9.87
N GLU A 112 -4.87 -16.86 10.24
CA GLU A 112 -5.55 -17.92 9.48
C GLU A 112 -5.79 -17.49 8.03
N LEU A 113 -6.27 -16.26 7.80
CA LEU A 113 -6.50 -15.77 6.44
C LEU A 113 -5.18 -15.63 5.66
N ALA A 114 -4.13 -15.10 6.28
CA ALA A 114 -2.81 -14.99 5.65
C ALA A 114 -2.27 -16.36 5.18
N MET A 115 -2.36 -17.38 6.05
CA MET A 115 -1.96 -18.75 5.69
C MET A 115 -2.76 -19.30 4.51
N ARG A 116 -4.09 -19.05 4.48
CA ARG A 116 -4.95 -19.52 3.38
C ARG A 116 -4.67 -18.78 2.09
N ILE A 117 -4.44 -17.48 2.14
CA ILE A 117 -4.06 -16.70 0.96
C ILE A 117 -2.75 -17.21 0.38
N VAL A 118 -1.69 -17.36 1.17
CA VAL A 118 -0.41 -17.88 0.68
C VAL A 118 -0.57 -19.27 0.05
N ALA A 119 -1.35 -20.14 0.67
CA ALA A 119 -1.62 -21.47 0.12
C ALA A 119 -2.41 -21.42 -1.21
N ALA A 120 -3.36 -20.50 -1.35
CA ALA A 120 -4.16 -20.33 -2.57
C ALA A 120 -3.34 -19.69 -3.71
N MET A 121 -2.42 -18.77 -3.39
CA MET A 121 -1.54 -18.14 -4.39
C MET A 121 -0.54 -19.12 -5.01
N GLY A 122 -0.28 -20.27 -4.39
CA GLY A 122 0.65 -21.29 -4.90
C GLY A 122 2.12 -20.85 -4.80
N PRO A 123 2.89 -20.87 -5.92
CA PRO A 123 4.33 -20.56 -5.86
C PRO A 123 4.57 -19.06 -5.71
N VAL A 124 4.63 -18.59 -4.47
CA VAL A 124 4.98 -17.21 -4.08
C VAL A 124 6.01 -17.23 -2.96
N THR A 125 6.86 -16.22 -2.95
CA THR A 125 7.81 -15.98 -1.87
C THR A 125 7.36 -14.77 -1.05
N VAL A 126 7.20 -14.94 0.27
CA VAL A 126 6.93 -13.83 1.19
C VAL A 126 8.20 -13.00 1.35
N VAL A 127 8.15 -11.73 0.99
CA VAL A 127 9.30 -10.80 1.06
C VAL A 127 9.19 -9.80 2.22
N ASP A 128 7.96 -9.50 2.69
CA ASP A 128 7.72 -8.80 3.94
C ASP A 128 6.44 -9.33 4.59
N GLU A 129 6.52 -9.58 5.89
CA GLU A 129 5.40 -9.91 6.77
C GLU A 129 5.52 -9.07 8.02
N THR A 130 4.52 -8.23 8.26
CA THR A 130 4.50 -7.35 9.43
C THR A 130 3.17 -7.47 10.14
N HIS A 131 3.23 -7.79 11.44
CA HIS A 131 2.06 -7.86 12.31
C HIS A 131 1.90 -6.53 13.03
N GLY A 132 0.90 -5.76 12.61
CA GLY A 132 0.52 -4.50 13.22
C GLY A 132 -0.47 -4.70 14.36
N PHE A 133 -0.44 -3.80 15.32
CA PHE A 133 -1.36 -3.81 16.46
C PHE A 133 -1.80 -2.40 16.82
N LYS A 134 -3.02 -2.27 17.30
CA LYS A 134 -3.51 -1.03 17.89
C LYS A 134 -2.77 -0.75 19.18
N PHE A 135 -2.21 0.45 19.30
CA PHE A 135 -1.51 0.89 20.50
C PHE A 135 -2.31 2.01 21.17
N PHE A 136 -2.73 1.78 22.41
CA PHE A 136 -3.58 2.68 23.20
C PHE A 136 -4.79 3.22 22.42
N ASP A 137 -4.93 4.54 22.36
CA ASP A 137 -5.98 5.31 21.70
C ASP A 137 -5.62 5.67 20.24
N ASN A 138 -5.09 4.70 19.47
CA ASN A 138 -4.56 4.82 18.11
C ASN A 138 -3.28 5.66 18.01
N ARG A 139 -2.36 5.51 18.97
CA ARG A 139 -1.05 6.14 18.89
C ARG A 139 -0.05 5.24 18.16
N ASP A 140 0.97 5.87 17.61
CA ASP A 140 2.19 5.20 17.20
C ASP A 140 3.12 4.95 18.40
N LEU A 141 4.26 4.28 18.19
CA LEU A 141 5.25 4.04 19.26
C LEU A 141 6.02 5.30 19.65
N LEU A 142 5.98 6.37 18.86
CA LEU A 142 6.53 7.67 19.21
C LEU A 142 5.62 8.41 20.21
N GLY A 143 4.37 7.93 20.38
CA GLY A 143 3.39 8.38 21.34
C GLY A 143 2.41 9.41 20.83
N PHE A 144 2.33 9.65 19.50
CA PHE A 144 1.39 10.57 18.87
C PHE A 144 0.20 9.83 18.28
N VAL A 145 -0.96 10.49 18.21
CA VAL A 145 -2.16 9.94 17.58
C VAL A 145 -1.91 9.82 16.08
N ASP A 146 -2.19 8.64 15.51
CA ASP A 146 -2.08 8.41 14.07
C ASP A 146 -3.45 8.43 13.41
N GLY A 147 -3.52 9.03 12.23
CA GLY A 147 -4.74 9.10 11.44
C GLY A 147 -5.61 10.35 11.69
N THR A 148 -5.17 11.31 12.50
CA THR A 148 -5.90 12.57 12.74
C THR A 148 -6.23 13.33 11.45
N GLU A 149 -5.31 13.33 10.49
CA GLU A 149 -5.50 14.00 9.19
C GLU A 149 -6.21 13.12 8.13
N ASN A 150 -6.69 11.94 8.49
CA ASN A 150 -7.46 11.15 7.56
C ASN A 150 -8.79 11.83 7.23
N PRO A 151 -9.13 11.95 5.94
CA PRO A 151 -10.46 12.41 5.56
C PRO A 151 -11.52 11.37 5.94
N ASP A 152 -12.75 11.82 6.13
CA ASP A 152 -13.90 10.97 6.40
C ASP A 152 -15.04 11.19 5.38
N GLY A 153 -16.02 10.27 5.38
CA GLY A 153 -17.20 10.34 4.51
C GLY A 153 -16.85 10.59 3.04
N PRO A 154 -17.58 11.51 2.35
CA PRO A 154 -17.35 11.78 0.92
C PRO A 154 -15.95 12.28 0.59
N LEU A 155 -15.24 12.91 1.55
CA LEU A 155 -13.85 13.34 1.33
C LEU A 155 -12.90 12.14 1.27
N ALA A 156 -13.13 11.10 2.08
CA ALA A 156 -12.35 9.86 2.02
C ALA A 156 -12.55 9.14 0.68
N ASP A 157 -13.79 9.06 0.18
CA ASP A 157 -14.07 8.52 -1.14
C ASP A 157 -13.33 9.30 -2.24
N SER A 158 -13.40 10.63 -2.22
CA SER A 158 -12.75 11.48 -3.23
C SER A 158 -11.21 11.45 -3.15
N ALA A 159 -10.65 11.23 -1.96
CA ALA A 159 -9.21 11.11 -1.76
C ALA A 159 -8.65 9.76 -2.21
N THR A 160 -9.48 8.70 -2.23
CA THR A 160 -9.01 7.34 -2.52
C THR A 160 -9.48 6.81 -3.88
N GLN A 161 -10.73 7.04 -4.28
CA GLN A 161 -11.29 6.37 -5.45
C GLN A 161 -10.98 7.12 -6.76
N ILE A 162 -10.37 6.41 -7.71
CA ILE A 162 -10.20 6.87 -9.09
C ILE A 162 -11.59 7.07 -9.73
N GLY A 163 -11.72 8.12 -10.50
CA GLY A 163 -12.95 8.48 -11.20
C GLY A 163 -12.78 8.54 -12.73
N VAL A 164 -13.17 9.69 -13.28
CA VAL A 164 -13.18 9.92 -14.73
C VAL A 164 -11.78 10.10 -15.36
N GLU A 165 -10.76 10.32 -14.54
CA GLU A 165 -9.37 10.49 -14.99
C GLU A 165 -8.73 9.19 -15.48
N ASP A 166 -9.21 8.03 -15.00
CA ASP A 166 -8.81 6.69 -15.49
C ASP A 166 -10.04 5.77 -15.47
N PRO A 167 -10.94 5.89 -16.46
CA PRO A 167 -12.27 5.27 -16.42
C PRO A 167 -12.25 3.74 -16.37
N ASP A 168 -11.22 3.11 -16.93
CA ASP A 168 -11.07 1.65 -16.91
C ASP A 168 -10.77 1.11 -15.50
N PHE A 169 -10.33 1.99 -14.61
CA PHE A 169 -9.95 1.67 -13.24
C PHE A 169 -10.73 2.45 -12.18
N ALA A 170 -11.88 3.02 -12.57
CA ALA A 170 -12.76 3.75 -11.66
C ALA A 170 -13.13 2.90 -10.44
N GLY A 171 -13.08 3.50 -9.24
CA GLY A 171 -13.29 2.82 -7.96
C GLY A 171 -12.07 2.09 -7.39
N GLY A 172 -10.98 1.94 -8.16
CA GLY A 172 -9.68 1.50 -7.66
C GLY A 172 -8.89 2.65 -7.03
N CYS A 173 -7.72 2.33 -6.44
CA CYS A 173 -6.82 3.33 -5.86
C CYS A 173 -5.36 2.88 -5.92
N TYR A 174 -4.44 3.81 -5.73
CA TYR A 174 -3.02 3.52 -5.54
C TYR A 174 -2.71 3.37 -4.06
N VAL A 175 -1.74 2.52 -3.72
CA VAL A 175 -1.29 2.33 -2.35
C VAL A 175 0.22 2.30 -2.28
N HIS A 176 0.77 3.10 -1.36
CA HIS A 176 2.19 3.10 -1.02
C HIS A 176 2.37 2.49 0.36
N VAL A 177 3.37 1.64 0.51
CA VAL A 177 3.74 1.05 1.79
C VAL A 177 5.22 1.25 2.08
N GLN A 178 5.52 1.55 3.34
CA GLN A 178 6.87 1.64 3.87
C GLN A 178 6.91 1.12 5.30
N LYS A 179 7.96 0.39 5.63
CA LYS A 179 8.24 -0.06 6.98
C LYS A 179 9.32 0.83 7.57
N TYR A 180 8.99 1.52 8.66
CA TYR A 180 9.90 2.40 9.38
C TYR A 180 10.37 1.75 10.67
N LEU A 181 11.66 1.81 10.95
CA LEU A 181 12.23 1.47 12.26
C LEU A 181 12.57 2.76 13.02
N HIS A 182 12.19 2.81 14.31
CA HIS A 182 12.40 3.96 15.16
C HIS A 182 13.59 3.75 16.11
N ASP A 183 14.48 4.75 16.21
CA ASP A 183 15.45 4.86 17.28
C ASP A 183 14.77 5.40 18.55
N MET A 184 14.16 4.48 19.31
CA MET A 184 13.46 4.82 20.54
C MET A 184 14.40 5.39 21.62
N THR A 185 15.70 5.09 21.56
CA THR A 185 16.67 5.65 22.51
C THR A 185 16.89 7.13 22.24
N ALA A 186 17.15 7.50 20.98
CA ALA A 186 17.28 8.90 20.59
C ALA A 186 15.96 9.66 20.76
N TRP A 187 14.83 9.05 20.39
CA TRP A 187 13.50 9.65 20.56
C TRP A 187 13.15 9.97 22.02
N ASN A 188 13.36 9.01 22.92
CA ASN A 188 13.06 9.17 24.34
C ASN A 188 14.06 10.08 25.08
N ALA A 189 15.16 10.45 24.46
CA ALA A 189 16.09 11.45 25.00
C ALA A 189 15.61 12.89 24.79
N LEU A 190 14.64 13.12 23.88
CA LEU A 190 14.02 14.42 23.65
C LEU A 190 13.02 14.76 24.78
N SER A 191 12.90 16.05 25.10
CA SER A 191 11.76 16.54 25.89
C SER A 191 10.45 16.42 25.09
N THR A 192 9.31 16.44 25.79
CA THR A 192 7.99 16.40 25.13
C THR A 192 7.83 17.52 24.12
N GLU A 193 8.25 18.74 24.48
CA GLU A 193 8.18 19.92 23.60
C GLU A 193 9.06 19.78 22.34
N GLU A 194 10.19 19.07 22.45
CA GLU A 194 11.03 18.78 21.29
C GLU A 194 10.36 17.75 20.38
N GLN A 195 9.78 16.69 20.95
CA GLN A 195 9.01 15.70 20.21
C GLN A 195 7.81 16.33 19.49
N GLU A 196 7.06 17.22 20.17
CA GLU A 196 5.94 17.98 19.59
C GLU A 196 6.38 18.84 18.42
N ARG A 197 7.54 19.50 18.50
CA ARG A 197 8.10 20.25 17.38
C ARG A 197 8.52 19.38 16.20
N VAL A 198 9.01 18.15 16.44
CA VAL A 198 9.32 17.20 15.36
C VAL A 198 8.06 16.82 14.59
N ILE A 199 6.97 16.54 15.30
CA ILE A 199 5.70 16.12 14.70
C ILE A 199 4.90 17.30 14.16
N GLY A 200 4.83 18.43 14.91
CA GLY A 200 4.02 19.60 14.61
C GLY A 200 2.68 19.63 15.35
N ARG A 201 2.48 18.75 16.34
CA ARG A 201 1.27 18.62 17.17
C ARG A 201 1.63 18.42 18.64
N THR A 202 0.71 18.75 19.55
CA THR A 202 0.86 18.39 20.97
C THR A 202 0.70 16.88 21.16
N LYS A 203 1.50 16.32 22.06
CA LYS A 203 1.53 14.87 22.26
C LYS A 203 0.31 14.35 23.01
N LEU A 204 -0.17 15.09 23.99
CA LEU A 204 -1.27 14.66 24.84
C LEU A 204 -2.63 14.88 24.16
N ASP A 205 -2.88 16.09 23.68
CA ASP A 205 -4.20 16.55 23.25
C ASP A 205 -4.39 16.51 21.72
N ASP A 206 -3.33 16.12 20.98
CA ASP A 206 -3.35 16.02 19.51
C ASP A 206 -3.78 17.34 18.82
N ILE A 207 -3.36 18.47 19.37
CA ILE A 207 -3.65 19.80 18.81
C ILE A 207 -2.47 20.25 17.94
N GLU A 208 -2.74 20.71 16.72
CA GLU A 208 -1.73 21.28 15.85
C GLU A 208 -1.06 22.50 16.52
N LEU A 209 0.27 22.58 16.40
CA LEU A 209 1.01 23.74 16.90
C LEU A 209 0.73 24.98 16.07
N ASP A 210 0.65 26.14 16.74
CA ASP A 210 0.54 27.43 16.06
C ASP A 210 1.69 27.61 15.04
N ASP A 211 1.42 28.27 13.92
CA ASP A 211 2.39 28.48 12.82
C ASP A 211 3.71 29.13 13.29
N ALA A 212 3.66 29.97 14.34
CA ALA A 212 4.86 30.56 14.90
C ALA A 212 5.72 29.60 15.72
N ALA A 213 5.15 28.50 16.20
CA ALA A 213 5.82 27.47 17.01
C ALA A 213 6.15 26.20 16.21
N LYS A 214 5.40 25.94 15.14
CA LYS A 214 5.56 24.76 14.28
C LYS A 214 6.75 24.94 13.32
N PRO A 215 7.81 24.11 13.42
CA PRO A 215 8.92 24.18 12.48
C PRO A 215 8.48 23.87 11.04
N ALA A 216 9.06 24.56 10.06
CA ALA A 216 8.77 24.33 8.65
C ALA A 216 9.13 22.91 8.16
N ASN A 217 9.99 22.21 8.89
CA ASN A 217 10.36 20.81 8.62
C ASN A 217 9.76 19.83 9.64
N SER A 218 8.71 20.23 10.37
CA SER A 218 7.93 19.27 11.14
C SER A 218 7.21 18.29 10.22
N HIS A 219 6.93 17.10 10.72
CA HIS A 219 6.26 16.05 9.94
C HIS A 219 4.94 16.55 9.34
N LEU A 220 4.13 17.23 10.13
CA LEU A 220 2.86 17.79 9.66
C LEU A 220 3.07 18.85 8.55
N ALA A 221 3.99 19.79 8.75
CA ALA A 221 4.18 20.88 7.79
C ALA A 221 4.64 20.41 6.40
N LEU A 222 5.38 19.32 6.31
CA LEU A 222 5.85 18.78 5.04
C LEU A 222 4.84 17.84 4.35
N ASN A 223 3.85 17.34 5.09
CA ASN A 223 2.85 16.39 4.58
C ASN A 223 1.49 17.03 4.28
N VAL A 224 1.25 18.28 4.68
CA VAL A 224 0.13 19.09 4.19
C VAL A 224 0.53 19.66 2.83
N ILE A 225 -0.19 19.28 1.78
CA ILE A 225 0.08 19.71 0.40
C ILE A 225 -1.22 20.14 -0.28
N ASP A 226 -1.13 21.16 -1.11
CA ASP A 226 -2.26 21.72 -1.83
C ASP A 226 -2.15 21.45 -3.33
N ASP A 227 -3.29 21.43 -4.03
CA ASP A 227 -3.35 21.48 -5.48
C ASP A 227 -3.08 22.93 -5.99
N ASP A 228 -3.12 23.11 -7.32
CA ASP A 228 -2.88 24.43 -7.94
C ASP A 228 -4.01 25.44 -7.64
N GLU A 229 -5.18 24.96 -7.22
CA GLU A 229 -6.34 25.77 -6.80
C GLU A 229 -6.32 26.10 -5.31
N GLY A 230 -5.38 25.55 -4.54
CA GLY A 230 -5.24 25.76 -3.09
C GLY A 230 -6.14 24.87 -2.24
N ASN A 231 -6.63 23.75 -2.79
CA ASN A 231 -7.34 22.74 -2.01
C ASN A 231 -6.34 21.72 -1.46
N GLU A 232 -6.48 21.37 -0.19
CA GLU A 232 -5.62 20.35 0.42
C GLU A 232 -5.84 18.99 -0.20
N LEU A 233 -4.73 18.35 -0.64
CA LEU A 233 -4.71 16.99 -1.15
C LEU A 233 -4.52 16.00 -0.01
N LYS A 234 -5.44 15.06 0.12
CA LYS A 234 -5.43 14.08 1.22
C LYS A 234 -5.25 12.64 0.71
N ILE A 235 -4.74 11.81 1.61
CA ILE A 235 -4.67 10.35 1.46
C ILE A 235 -5.33 9.70 2.69
N VAL A 236 -5.75 8.45 2.58
CA VAL A 236 -6.21 7.65 3.73
C VAL A 236 -5.06 6.77 4.21
N ARG A 237 -4.69 6.91 5.47
CA ARG A 237 -3.62 6.15 6.12
C ARG A 237 -4.19 5.14 7.11
N HIS A 238 -3.74 3.91 7.01
CA HIS A 238 -4.07 2.84 7.97
C HIS A 238 -2.76 2.31 8.60
N ASN A 239 -1.92 3.24 9.04
CA ASN A 239 -0.65 2.91 9.67
C ASN A 239 -0.87 2.09 10.94
N MET A 240 0.08 1.23 11.25
CA MET A 240 0.08 0.50 12.51
C MET A 240 1.48 0.39 13.11
N PRO A 241 1.58 0.50 14.43
CA PRO A 241 2.78 0.12 15.14
C PRO A 241 3.06 -1.38 14.99
N PHE A 242 4.33 -1.72 14.94
CA PHE A 242 4.82 -3.09 15.04
C PHE A 242 6.10 -3.13 15.86
N GLY A 243 6.50 -4.31 16.36
CA GLY A 243 7.78 -4.42 17.03
C GLY A 243 8.07 -5.81 17.58
N GLN A 244 9.36 -6.02 17.91
CA GLN A 244 9.86 -7.22 18.58
C GLN A 244 10.79 -6.80 19.72
N ILE A 245 10.31 -6.85 20.95
CA ILE A 245 11.06 -6.42 22.14
C ILE A 245 12.42 -7.14 22.24
N GLY A 246 12.45 -8.45 22.00
CA GLY A 246 13.67 -9.24 22.09
C GLY A 246 14.74 -8.91 21.03
N ARG A 247 14.36 -8.20 19.96
CA ARG A 247 15.28 -7.71 18.91
C ARG A 247 15.55 -6.22 19.03
N GLY A 248 14.85 -5.51 19.91
CA GLY A 248 14.92 -4.06 19.97
C GLY A 248 14.34 -3.37 18.71
N GLU A 249 13.44 -4.05 18.01
CA GLU A 249 12.78 -3.52 16.83
C GLU A 249 11.47 -2.84 17.24
N PHE A 250 11.34 -1.56 16.89
CA PHE A 250 10.16 -0.74 17.14
C PHE A 250 9.90 0.08 15.90
N GLY A 251 8.67 0.10 15.41
CA GLY A 251 8.43 0.77 14.14
C GLY A 251 6.98 1.08 13.86
N THR A 252 6.76 1.78 12.75
CA THR A 252 5.46 2.04 12.14
C THR A 252 5.46 1.46 10.72
N TYR A 253 4.44 0.67 10.41
CA TYR A 253 4.13 0.29 9.06
C TYR A 253 3.22 1.36 8.45
N PHE A 254 3.78 2.15 7.54
CA PHE A 254 3.02 3.13 6.76
C PHE A 254 2.29 2.43 5.64
N ILE A 255 1.00 2.69 5.51
CA ILE A 255 0.18 2.35 4.36
C ILE A 255 -0.73 3.52 4.03
N GLY A 256 -0.55 4.09 2.84
CA GLY A 256 -1.30 5.24 2.36
C GLY A 256 -2.04 4.92 1.06
N TYR A 257 -3.37 5.03 1.10
CA TYR A 257 -4.25 4.86 -0.06
C TYR A 257 -4.59 6.22 -0.65
N SER A 258 -4.46 6.35 -1.97
CA SER A 258 -4.73 7.60 -2.66
C SER A 258 -5.34 7.36 -4.05
N ARG A 259 -6.18 8.28 -4.46
CA ARG A 259 -6.73 8.37 -5.83
C ARG A 259 -5.63 8.57 -6.88
N SER A 260 -4.58 9.30 -6.52
CA SER A 260 -3.43 9.58 -7.38
C SER A 260 -2.13 9.22 -6.66
N ALA A 261 -1.28 8.42 -7.30
CA ALA A 261 0.04 8.07 -6.79
C ALA A 261 0.90 9.31 -6.53
N ALA A 262 0.79 10.33 -7.40
CA ALA A 262 1.56 11.56 -7.30
C ALA A 262 1.35 12.33 -6.00
N VAL A 263 0.19 12.20 -5.34
CA VAL A 263 -0.09 12.84 -4.04
C VAL A 263 0.83 12.27 -2.96
N THR A 264 0.84 10.95 -2.80
CA THR A 264 1.71 10.28 -1.82
C THR A 264 3.19 10.49 -2.17
N GLU A 265 3.55 10.43 -3.45
CA GLU A 265 4.94 10.65 -3.90
C GLU A 265 5.43 12.07 -3.61
N ARG A 266 4.56 13.07 -3.74
CA ARG A 266 4.89 14.45 -3.37
C ARG A 266 5.11 14.57 -1.86
N MET A 267 4.27 13.94 -1.02
CA MET A 267 4.48 13.88 0.43
C MET A 267 5.82 13.23 0.77
N LEU A 268 6.12 12.08 0.18
CA LEU A 268 7.39 11.39 0.39
C LEU A 268 8.58 12.22 -0.11
N SER A 269 8.47 12.89 -1.26
CA SER A 269 9.51 13.79 -1.75
C SER A 269 9.77 14.94 -0.78
N ASN A 270 8.72 15.56 -0.23
CA ASN A 270 8.86 16.59 0.80
C ASN A 270 9.58 16.07 2.04
N MET A 271 9.27 14.85 2.49
CA MET A 271 9.93 14.24 3.64
C MET A 271 11.42 13.95 3.39
N PHE A 272 11.75 13.25 2.31
CA PHE A 272 13.09 12.72 2.08
C PHE A 272 14.03 13.68 1.35
N ILE A 273 13.52 14.48 0.43
CA ILE A 273 14.31 15.47 -0.33
C ILE A 273 14.22 16.84 0.31
N GLY A 274 13.05 17.16 0.86
CA GLY A 274 12.74 18.44 1.51
C GLY A 274 12.01 19.44 0.60
N SER A 275 11.28 20.34 1.26
CA SER A 275 10.61 21.47 0.61
C SER A 275 10.88 22.76 1.41
N PRO A 276 11.85 23.61 0.96
CA PRO A 276 12.72 23.46 -0.22
C PRO A 276 13.74 22.31 -0.07
N PRO A 277 14.37 21.85 -1.16
CA PRO A 277 15.36 20.78 -1.12
C PRO A 277 16.43 20.97 -0.03
N GLY A 278 16.69 19.92 0.76
CA GLY A 278 17.57 19.94 1.92
C GLY A 278 16.87 20.23 3.26
N THR A 279 15.62 20.69 3.24
CA THR A 279 14.77 20.86 4.44
C THR A 279 13.96 19.56 4.63
N THR A 280 14.65 18.48 4.99
CA THR A 280 14.05 17.14 5.16
C THR A 280 13.22 17.07 6.45
N ASP A 281 12.28 16.12 6.48
CA ASP A 281 11.41 15.88 7.63
C ASP A 281 12.22 15.49 8.86
N HIS A 282 11.98 16.22 9.96
CA HIS A 282 12.71 16.02 11.21
C HIS A 282 12.45 14.64 11.84
N ILE A 283 11.30 14.00 11.56
CA ILE A 283 11.02 12.64 12.04
C ILE A 283 12.03 11.61 11.51
N LEU A 284 12.64 11.87 10.35
CA LEU A 284 13.61 10.96 9.74
C LEU A 284 14.95 10.86 10.50
N GLU A 285 15.20 11.77 11.46
CA GLU A 285 16.31 11.64 12.40
C GLU A 285 16.10 10.46 13.38
N PHE A 286 14.87 10.06 13.58
CA PHE A 286 14.46 9.02 14.54
C PHE A 286 13.80 7.83 13.86
N SER A 287 13.48 7.91 12.58
CA SER A 287 12.73 6.92 11.82
C SER A 287 13.39 6.62 10.49
N THR A 288 13.78 5.37 10.28
CA THR A 288 14.45 4.92 9.05
C THR A 288 13.53 4.05 8.22
N ALA A 289 13.26 4.43 6.98
CA ALA A 289 12.54 3.59 6.02
C ALA A 289 13.42 2.42 5.57
N ILE A 290 12.96 1.19 5.78
CA ILE A 290 13.68 -0.03 5.39
C ILE A 290 13.04 -0.77 4.21
N THR A 291 11.80 -0.43 3.87
CA THR A 291 11.10 -0.89 2.66
C THR A 291 10.44 0.29 1.95
N GLY A 292 10.07 0.11 0.69
CA GLY A 292 9.25 1.03 -0.08
C GLY A 292 8.70 0.30 -1.29
N SER A 293 7.37 0.18 -1.37
CA SER A 293 6.69 -0.47 -2.49
C SER A 293 5.41 0.27 -2.83
N MET A 294 5.03 0.21 -4.11
CA MET A 294 3.82 0.81 -4.63
C MET A 294 3.00 -0.24 -5.36
N PHE A 295 1.69 -0.20 -5.14
CA PHE A 295 0.74 -1.12 -5.74
C PHE A 295 -0.50 -0.37 -6.23
N PHE A 296 -1.30 -1.05 -7.02
CA PHE A 296 -2.65 -0.66 -7.38
C PHE A 296 -3.66 -1.60 -6.71
N THR A 297 -4.67 -1.03 -6.10
CA THR A 297 -5.80 -1.74 -5.48
C THR A 297 -6.97 -1.69 -6.45
N PRO A 298 -7.25 -2.76 -7.20
CA PRO A 298 -8.39 -2.82 -8.11
C PRO A 298 -9.72 -2.92 -7.33
N THR A 299 -10.83 -2.80 -8.04
CA THR A 299 -12.16 -3.07 -7.47
C THR A 299 -12.35 -4.54 -7.12
N GLN A 300 -13.34 -4.85 -6.29
CA GLN A 300 -13.68 -6.24 -5.97
C GLN A 300 -14.16 -7.00 -7.22
N ASP A 301 -14.95 -6.34 -8.07
CA ASP A 301 -15.43 -6.95 -9.34
C ASP A 301 -14.25 -7.37 -10.24
N PHE A 302 -13.17 -6.59 -10.26
CA PHE A 302 -11.96 -6.93 -11.02
C PHE A 302 -11.26 -8.18 -10.45
N LEU A 303 -11.22 -8.32 -9.12
CA LEU A 303 -10.62 -9.49 -8.48
C LEU A 303 -11.49 -10.75 -8.63
N ASP A 304 -12.80 -10.59 -8.65
CA ASP A 304 -13.75 -11.71 -8.80
C ASP A 304 -13.76 -12.27 -10.23
N ASP A 305 -13.45 -11.45 -11.25
CA ASP A 305 -13.35 -11.85 -12.67
C ASP A 305 -12.19 -11.10 -13.36
N PRO A 306 -10.93 -11.45 -13.03
CA PRO A 306 -9.77 -10.76 -13.54
C PRO A 306 -9.57 -10.98 -15.04
N PRO A 307 -9.03 -9.99 -15.79
CA PRO A 307 -8.68 -10.17 -17.19
C PRO A 307 -7.74 -11.36 -17.38
N PRO A 308 -7.83 -12.09 -18.50
CA PRO A 308 -7.03 -13.29 -18.73
C PRO A 308 -5.53 -12.99 -18.73
N LEU A 309 -4.73 -14.02 -18.46
CA LEU A 309 -3.28 -13.94 -18.56
C LEU A 309 -2.83 -13.46 -19.95
N PRO A 310 -1.71 -12.72 -20.04
CA PRO A 310 -1.12 -12.38 -21.32
C PRO A 310 -0.71 -13.63 -22.11
N VAL A 311 -1.02 -13.64 -23.42
CA VAL A 311 -0.58 -14.72 -24.31
C VAL A 311 0.94 -14.67 -24.45
N ARG A 312 1.64 -15.68 -23.98
CA ARG A 312 3.09 -15.79 -24.18
C ARG A 312 3.41 -15.90 -25.66
N SER A 313 4.46 -15.21 -26.13
CA SER A 313 4.89 -15.22 -27.53
C SER A 313 5.28 -16.62 -28.03
N SER A 314 5.61 -17.56 -27.12
CA SER A 314 5.84 -18.97 -27.41
C SER A 314 4.57 -19.74 -27.81
N ASP A 315 3.40 -19.27 -27.45
CA ASP A 315 2.11 -19.93 -27.67
C ASP A 315 1.41 -19.50 -28.95
N ARG A 316 2.04 -18.57 -29.71
CA ARG A 316 1.56 -18.27 -31.08
C ARG A 316 1.81 -19.48 -31.96
N PRO A 317 0.76 -20.11 -32.53
CA PRO A 317 0.97 -21.19 -33.47
C PRO A 317 1.82 -20.66 -34.62
N THR A 318 3.01 -21.22 -34.77
CA THR A 318 3.83 -21.00 -35.96
C THR A 318 3.05 -21.60 -37.12
N GLY A 319 2.22 -20.77 -37.75
CA GLY A 319 1.50 -21.14 -38.98
C GLY A 319 2.52 -21.40 -40.07
N SER A 320 2.96 -22.63 -40.16
CA SER A 320 3.63 -23.13 -41.36
C SER A 320 2.60 -23.14 -42.46
N LEU A 321 2.62 -22.12 -43.31
CA LEU A 321 2.00 -22.18 -44.63
C LEU A 321 2.78 -23.20 -45.43
N ALA A 322 2.35 -24.47 -45.38
CA ALA A 322 2.78 -25.47 -46.36
C ALA A 322 2.24 -25.08 -47.74
N ILE A 323 3.01 -24.30 -48.47
CA ILE A 323 2.77 -24.09 -49.88
C ILE A 323 3.11 -25.39 -50.60
N GLY A 324 2.06 -26.16 -50.89
CA GLY A 324 2.19 -27.35 -51.69
C GLY A 324 2.76 -27.02 -53.08
N SER A 325 3.94 -27.51 -53.39
CA SER A 325 4.54 -27.42 -54.70
C SER A 325 3.72 -28.26 -55.69
N LEU A 326 2.97 -27.61 -56.59
CA LEU A 326 2.43 -28.21 -57.77
C LEU A 326 3.59 -28.44 -58.76
N LYS A 327 4.15 -29.65 -58.74
CA LYS A 327 4.98 -30.17 -59.84
C LYS A 327 4.06 -30.62 -60.98
N GLY A 328 4.01 -29.79 -62.06
CA GLY A 328 3.44 -30.22 -63.33
C GLY A 328 4.23 -31.40 -63.95
N GLN A 329 3.54 -32.40 -64.46
CA GLN A 329 4.11 -33.44 -65.27
C GLN A 329 4.33 -32.88 -66.70
N PRO A 330 5.43 -33.27 -67.39
CA PRO A 330 5.59 -33.06 -68.80
C PRO A 330 4.98 -34.23 -69.62
N GLN A 331 4.48 -33.90 -70.78
CA GLN A 331 4.12 -34.86 -71.84
C GLN A 331 5.36 -35.53 -72.40
#